data_2c20ccb5925061ac6118aa8aa8573575
#
_entry.id   2c20ccb5925061ac6118aa8aa8573575
#
_cell.length_a   1.000
_cell.length_b   1.000
_cell.length_c   1.000
_cell.angle_alpha   90.00
_cell.angle_beta   90.00
_cell.angle_gamma   90.00
#
_symmetry.space_group_name_H-M   'P 1'
#
loop_
_entity.id
_entity.type
_entity.pdbx_description
1 polymer ?
#
loop_
_entity_poly.entity_id
_entity_poly.type
_entity_poly.pdbx_seq_one_letter_code
_entity_poly.pdbx_strand_id
1 'polypeptide(L)'
;MNKKKIINFCFIAFSSLMLIYILFNNSDIISIYEALKQINIQYILIAVACLFMFWILEAYMIYKLILKFTDKKRSGVTFWLALKTTLIGQYYSNITPGASGGQPVQLYVMKDENVPLSEGTAVLVEKFLLFQIGVTIYSLVLALYKIKSLMEYTNGASFFVALGLVVNMLMVLSIWLLSIKPKAVGYILGFILEFLSKHKIIKDLSKVENSVDKFINDYDNSIKKMKNNKMLTFKLFILTFVQLTLFFSITFFIYKSLNLSGNSIFEIICLQAFLYMSVSFIPIPGTIGVSEMGFVMLLGNVFSNNIIGTAILLWRGVSYYFSLIFSGIFVILVSTFKKYNITI
;
A
#
# COMPACT_ATOMS: atom_id res chain seq x y z
N MET A 1 2.60 10.16 -28.96
CA MET A 1 2.40 9.98 -27.50
C MET A 1 3.02 8.64 -27.11
N ASN A 2 3.87 8.58 -26.08
CA ASN A 2 4.63 7.37 -25.72
C ASN A 2 3.64 6.27 -25.24
N LYS A 3 3.76 5.00 -25.72
CA LYS A 3 2.84 3.89 -25.38
C LYS A 3 2.51 3.80 -23.88
N LYS A 4 3.51 4.08 -23.01
CA LYS A 4 3.30 4.13 -21.54
C LYS A 4 2.35 5.23 -21.08
N LYS A 5 2.37 6.43 -21.74
CA LYS A 5 1.45 7.51 -21.41
C LYS A 5 0.01 7.20 -21.83
N ILE A 6 -0.16 6.48 -22.94
CA ILE A 6 -1.48 6.03 -23.43
C ILE A 6 -2.07 5.02 -22.45
N ILE A 7 -1.29 4.02 -22.03
CA ILE A 7 -1.74 3.00 -21.08
C ILE A 7 -2.20 3.63 -19.76
N ASN A 8 -1.39 4.56 -19.20
CA ASN A 8 -1.75 5.26 -17.98
C ASN A 8 -3.01 6.12 -18.14
N PHE A 9 -3.16 6.80 -19.27
CA PHE A 9 -4.36 7.58 -19.56
C PHE A 9 -5.60 6.71 -19.71
N CYS A 10 -5.52 5.63 -20.49
CA CYS A 10 -6.60 4.65 -20.64
C CYS A 10 -6.99 4.04 -19.28
N PHE A 11 -6.01 3.80 -18.41
CA PHE A 11 -6.26 3.26 -17.08
C PHE A 11 -7.02 4.25 -16.19
N ILE A 12 -6.58 5.53 -16.14
CA ILE A 12 -7.26 6.58 -15.38
C ILE A 12 -8.69 6.79 -15.93
N ALA A 13 -8.84 6.82 -17.26
CA ALA A 13 -10.15 6.94 -17.88
C ALA A 13 -11.07 5.76 -17.55
N PHE A 14 -10.57 4.53 -17.64
CA PHE A 14 -11.32 3.32 -17.26
C PHE A 14 -11.73 3.33 -15.79
N SER A 15 -10.82 3.72 -14.89
CA SER A 15 -11.09 3.82 -13.46
C SER A 15 -12.18 4.84 -13.15
N SER A 16 -12.12 6.00 -13.82
CA SER A 16 -13.13 7.05 -13.65
C SER A 16 -14.50 6.63 -14.19
N LEU A 17 -14.55 5.96 -15.34
CA LEU A 17 -15.79 5.42 -15.91
C LEU A 17 -16.42 4.35 -15.02
N MET A 18 -15.61 3.47 -14.45
CA MET A 18 -16.09 2.42 -13.55
C MET A 18 -16.63 3.01 -12.24
N LEU A 19 -15.97 4.02 -11.68
CA LEU A 19 -16.49 4.75 -10.52
C LEU A 19 -17.82 5.42 -10.84
N ILE A 20 -17.91 6.10 -11.97
CA ILE A 20 -19.14 6.74 -12.46
C ILE A 20 -20.25 5.68 -12.58
N TYR A 21 -19.99 4.55 -13.21
CA TYR A 21 -20.96 3.45 -13.35
C TYR A 21 -21.47 2.96 -11.99
N ILE A 22 -20.58 2.74 -11.02
CA ILE A 22 -20.96 2.27 -9.67
C ILE A 22 -21.78 3.33 -8.93
N LEU A 23 -21.43 4.61 -9.06
CA LEU A 23 -22.19 5.73 -8.49
C LEU A 23 -23.61 5.77 -9.03
N PHE A 24 -23.76 5.69 -10.36
CA PHE A 24 -25.08 5.73 -11.02
C PHE A 24 -25.95 4.52 -10.71
N ASN A 25 -25.32 3.35 -10.46
CA ASN A 25 -26.08 2.13 -10.17
C ASN A 25 -26.52 2.02 -8.71
N ASN A 26 -25.89 2.75 -7.78
CA ASN A 26 -26.14 2.63 -6.34
C ASN A 26 -26.77 3.88 -5.70
N SER A 27 -26.87 5.02 -6.42
CA SER A 27 -27.43 6.25 -5.86
C SER A 27 -27.92 7.18 -6.98
N ASP A 28 -29.00 7.91 -6.72
CA ASP A 28 -29.46 8.97 -7.61
C ASP A 28 -28.51 10.18 -7.56
N ILE A 29 -28.27 10.81 -8.70
CA ILE A 29 -27.39 12.00 -8.82
C ILE A 29 -27.87 13.12 -7.89
N ILE A 30 -29.18 13.29 -7.76
CA ILE A 30 -29.77 14.30 -6.91
C ILE A 30 -29.42 14.06 -5.44
N SER A 31 -29.49 12.81 -4.97
CA SER A 31 -29.14 12.45 -3.60
C SER A 31 -27.63 12.64 -3.33
N ILE A 32 -26.76 12.36 -4.30
CA ILE A 32 -25.33 12.64 -4.21
C ILE A 32 -25.07 14.15 -4.08
N TYR A 33 -25.72 14.96 -4.92
CA TYR A 33 -25.57 16.42 -4.90
C TYR A 33 -26.05 17.04 -3.60
N GLU A 34 -27.21 16.63 -3.09
CA GLU A 34 -27.75 17.11 -1.81
C GLU A 34 -26.86 16.68 -0.63
N ALA A 35 -26.37 15.45 -0.61
CA ALA A 35 -25.43 14.99 0.40
C ALA A 35 -24.12 15.79 0.38
N LEU A 36 -23.59 16.10 -0.81
CA LEU A 36 -22.37 16.91 -0.98
C LEU A 36 -22.54 18.35 -0.45
N LYS A 37 -23.72 18.94 -0.54
CA LYS A 37 -24.00 20.28 0.02
C LYS A 37 -23.95 20.33 1.54
N GLN A 38 -24.27 19.23 2.19
CA GLN A 38 -24.38 19.14 3.66
C GLN A 38 -23.12 18.59 4.34
N ILE A 39 -22.02 18.39 3.57
CA ILE A 39 -20.79 17.82 4.09
C ILE A 39 -20.15 18.72 5.14
N ASN A 40 -19.79 18.12 6.26
CA ASN A 40 -18.92 18.76 7.22
C ASN A 40 -17.44 18.62 6.78
N ILE A 41 -16.92 19.69 6.17
CA ILE A 41 -15.58 19.76 5.61
C ILE A 41 -14.48 19.50 6.65
N GLN A 42 -14.71 19.78 7.93
CA GLN A 42 -13.72 19.56 8.99
C GLN A 42 -13.32 18.09 9.08
N TYR A 43 -14.28 17.16 8.98
CA TYR A 43 -14.00 15.73 9.01
C TYR A 43 -13.26 15.26 7.74
N ILE A 44 -13.53 15.87 6.59
CA ILE A 44 -12.74 15.58 5.37
C ILE A 44 -11.28 16.01 5.54
N LEU A 45 -11.04 17.18 6.13
CA LEU A 45 -9.68 17.64 6.43
C LEU A 45 -8.97 16.72 7.43
N ILE A 46 -9.68 16.19 8.44
CA ILE A 46 -9.13 15.19 9.35
C ILE A 46 -8.80 13.89 8.62
N ALA A 47 -9.66 13.42 7.71
CA ALA A 47 -9.39 12.24 6.88
C ALA A 47 -8.14 12.41 6.02
N VAL A 48 -7.95 13.58 5.41
CA VAL A 48 -6.74 13.93 4.66
C VAL A 48 -5.51 13.99 5.58
N ALA A 49 -5.65 14.56 6.79
CA ALA A 49 -4.57 14.58 7.78
C ALA A 49 -4.16 13.16 8.20
N CYS A 50 -5.11 12.24 8.38
CA CYS A 50 -4.83 10.82 8.64
C CYS A 50 -4.00 10.19 7.50
N LEU A 51 -4.29 10.51 6.24
CA LEU A 51 -3.51 10.04 5.10
C LEU A 51 -2.08 10.60 5.09
N PHE A 52 -1.89 11.88 5.38
CA PHE A 52 -0.55 12.47 5.52
C PHE A 52 0.24 11.82 6.65
N MET A 53 -0.40 11.63 7.81
CA MET A 53 0.24 10.94 8.94
C MET A 53 0.61 9.49 8.59
N PHE A 54 -0.22 8.79 7.83
CA PHE A 54 0.10 7.46 7.29
C PHE A 54 1.41 7.49 6.49
N TRP A 55 1.59 8.45 5.58
CA TRP A 55 2.83 8.57 4.78
C TRP A 55 4.04 9.00 5.60
N ILE A 56 3.85 9.89 6.57
CA ILE A 56 4.93 10.33 7.48
C ILE A 56 5.42 9.14 8.32
N LEU A 57 4.52 8.33 8.87
CA LEU A 57 4.88 7.13 9.61
C LEU A 57 5.57 6.10 8.72
N GLU A 58 5.10 5.92 7.48
CA GLU A 58 5.77 5.06 6.50
C GLU A 58 7.19 5.53 6.20
N ALA A 59 7.38 6.81 5.93
CA ALA A 59 8.68 7.41 5.71
C ALA A 59 9.58 7.26 6.95
N TYR A 60 9.05 7.45 8.15
CA TYR A 60 9.81 7.27 9.39
C TYR A 60 10.27 5.81 9.57
N MET A 61 9.42 4.84 9.26
CA MET A 61 9.79 3.42 9.32
C MET A 61 10.91 3.10 8.31
N ILE A 62 10.77 3.55 7.06
CA ILE A 62 11.81 3.39 6.03
C ILE A 62 13.12 4.04 6.49
N TYR A 63 13.06 5.27 7.01
CA TYR A 63 14.24 5.97 7.53
C TYR A 63 14.96 5.18 8.62
N LYS A 64 14.22 4.68 9.61
CA LYS A 64 14.80 3.87 10.70
C LYS A 64 15.37 2.54 10.21
N LEU A 65 14.73 1.93 9.22
CA LEU A 65 15.21 0.69 8.60
C LEU A 65 16.49 0.95 7.79
N ILE A 66 16.55 2.02 6.99
CA ILE A 66 17.78 2.38 6.27
C ILE A 66 18.92 2.57 7.27
N LEU A 67 18.73 3.35 8.34
CA LEU A 67 19.74 3.55 9.37
C LEU A 67 20.20 2.27 10.08
N LYS A 68 19.32 1.25 10.15
CA LYS A 68 19.63 -0.05 10.74
C LYS A 68 20.55 -0.89 9.85
N PHE A 69 20.31 -0.84 8.53
CA PHE A 69 21.01 -1.67 7.56
C PHE A 69 22.27 -1.04 7.02
N THR A 70 22.28 0.30 6.87
CA THR A 70 23.40 1.06 6.31
C THR A 70 24.45 1.35 7.39
N ASP A 71 25.72 1.22 7.06
CA ASP A 71 26.79 1.58 7.99
C ASP A 71 26.75 3.09 8.30
N LYS A 72 26.85 3.44 9.60
CA LYS A 72 26.76 4.82 10.14
C LYS A 72 27.71 5.86 9.49
N LYS A 73 28.72 5.41 8.73
CA LYS A 73 29.67 6.27 8.03
C LYS A 73 29.17 6.87 6.71
N ARG A 74 28.00 6.43 6.19
CA ARG A 74 27.43 7.01 4.97
C ARG A 74 26.62 8.25 5.31
N SER A 75 27.26 9.42 5.12
CA SER A 75 26.59 10.71 5.12
C SER A 75 25.64 10.78 3.92
N GLY A 76 24.35 10.92 4.15
CA GLY A 76 23.33 11.05 3.07
C GLY A 76 22.00 10.42 3.38
N VAL A 77 21.89 9.58 4.40
CA VAL A 77 20.59 9.00 4.81
C VAL A 77 19.82 10.05 5.61
N THR A 78 18.85 10.67 4.98
CA THR A 78 18.01 11.69 5.57
C THR A 78 16.55 11.23 5.65
N PHE A 79 15.75 11.85 6.50
CA PHE A 79 14.30 11.64 6.51
C PHE A 79 13.67 12.03 5.16
N TRP A 80 14.24 13.03 4.48
CA TRP A 80 13.82 13.43 3.14
C TRP A 80 13.96 12.31 2.11
N LEU A 81 15.06 11.55 2.14
CA LEU A 81 15.23 10.37 1.29
C LEU A 81 14.07 9.36 1.52
N ALA A 82 13.75 9.08 2.77
CA ALA A 82 12.67 8.15 3.11
C ALA A 82 11.30 8.68 2.68
N LEU A 83 11.03 9.97 2.87
CA LEU A 83 9.78 10.61 2.41
C LEU A 83 9.67 10.58 0.88
N LYS A 84 10.74 10.90 0.16
CA LYS A 84 10.84 10.80 -1.30
C LYS A 84 10.60 9.36 -1.77
N THR A 85 11.21 8.38 -1.11
CA THR A 85 11.01 6.95 -1.39
C THR A 85 9.56 6.55 -1.19
N THR A 86 8.92 7.00 -0.10
CA THR A 86 7.52 6.72 0.21
C THR A 86 6.58 7.29 -0.84
N LEU A 87 6.67 8.59 -1.13
CA LEU A 87 5.72 9.26 -2.02
C LEU A 87 5.86 8.80 -3.47
N ILE A 88 7.10 8.61 -3.95
CA ILE A 88 7.33 8.06 -5.29
C ILE A 88 6.82 6.62 -5.37
N GLY A 89 7.10 5.79 -4.34
CA GLY A 89 6.58 4.44 -4.25
C GLY A 89 5.05 4.40 -4.24
N GLN A 90 4.40 5.31 -3.51
CA GLN A 90 2.94 5.43 -3.46
C GLN A 90 2.33 5.71 -4.83
N TYR A 91 2.89 6.65 -5.60
CA TYR A 91 2.43 6.92 -6.95
C TYR A 91 2.46 5.68 -7.84
N TYR A 92 3.61 4.98 -7.86
CA TYR A 92 3.75 3.78 -8.70
C TYR A 92 2.92 2.60 -8.18
N SER A 93 2.66 2.50 -6.88
CA SER A 93 1.71 1.53 -6.32
C SER A 93 0.29 1.80 -6.82
N ASN A 94 -0.13 3.06 -6.84
CA ASN A 94 -1.49 3.43 -7.27
C ASN A 94 -1.76 3.14 -8.75
N ILE A 95 -0.75 3.23 -9.63
CA ILE A 95 -0.92 3.07 -11.09
C ILE A 95 -0.57 1.68 -11.61
N THR A 96 -0.14 0.75 -10.75
CA THR A 96 0.26 -0.59 -11.17
C THR A 96 -0.64 -1.68 -10.57
N PRO A 97 -0.89 -2.77 -11.32
CA PRO A 97 -1.69 -3.88 -10.84
C PRO A 97 -1.13 -4.46 -9.53
N GLY A 98 -2.00 -4.64 -8.52
CA GLY A 98 -1.60 -5.18 -7.22
C GLY A 98 -0.50 -4.38 -6.52
N ALA A 99 -0.38 -3.08 -6.77
CA ALA A 99 0.66 -2.20 -6.24
C ALA A 99 2.11 -2.66 -6.54
N SER A 100 2.30 -3.51 -7.55
CA SER A 100 3.58 -4.21 -7.85
C SER A 100 4.71 -3.27 -8.26
N GLY A 101 4.41 -2.07 -8.77
CA GLY A 101 5.43 -1.09 -9.18
C GLY A 101 6.04 -0.27 -8.05
N GLY A 102 5.38 -0.21 -6.90
CA GLY A 102 5.84 0.62 -5.79
C GLY A 102 7.20 0.22 -5.23
N GLN A 103 7.36 -1.03 -4.82
CA GLN A 103 8.59 -1.52 -4.21
C GLN A 103 9.81 -1.48 -5.15
N PRO A 104 9.75 -1.92 -6.43
CA PRO A 104 10.86 -1.77 -7.36
C PRO A 104 11.31 -0.32 -7.53
N VAL A 105 10.37 0.62 -7.58
CA VAL A 105 10.71 2.05 -7.71
C VAL A 105 11.27 2.61 -6.41
N GLN A 106 10.78 2.21 -5.24
CA GLN A 106 11.38 2.55 -3.95
C GLN A 106 12.83 2.10 -3.87
N LEU A 107 13.12 0.87 -4.33
CA LEU A 107 14.48 0.34 -4.39
C LEU A 107 15.37 1.16 -5.36
N TYR A 108 14.83 1.56 -6.51
CA TYR A 108 15.53 2.41 -7.46
C TYR A 108 15.87 3.79 -6.85
N VAL A 109 14.91 4.44 -6.16
CA VAL A 109 15.14 5.72 -5.49
C VAL A 109 16.21 5.62 -4.40
N MET A 110 16.20 4.57 -3.60
CA MET A 110 17.23 4.31 -2.59
C MET A 110 18.60 4.08 -3.21
N LYS A 111 18.69 3.29 -4.30
CA LYS A 111 19.93 3.06 -5.04
C LYS A 111 20.52 4.36 -5.60
N ASP A 112 19.69 5.21 -6.16
CA ASP A 112 20.07 6.50 -6.75
C ASP A 112 20.68 7.46 -5.71
N GLU A 113 20.33 7.29 -4.44
CA GLU A 113 20.86 7.99 -3.27
C GLU A 113 21.93 7.17 -2.52
N ASN A 114 22.64 6.29 -3.24
CA ASN A 114 23.78 5.50 -2.75
C ASN A 114 23.45 4.46 -1.67
N VAL A 115 22.20 4.05 -1.47
CA VAL A 115 21.87 2.88 -0.64
C VAL A 115 22.09 1.62 -1.49
N PRO A 116 22.91 0.64 -1.04
CA PRO A 116 23.14 -0.59 -1.78
C PRO A 116 21.85 -1.37 -2.03
N LEU A 117 21.75 -2.00 -3.21
CA LEU A 117 20.56 -2.77 -3.59
C LEU A 117 20.18 -3.85 -2.57
N SER A 118 21.17 -4.55 -2.03
CA SER A 118 20.98 -5.60 -1.01
C SER A 118 20.38 -5.04 0.29
N GLU A 119 20.91 -3.92 0.76
CA GLU A 119 20.41 -3.23 1.96
C GLU A 119 19.01 -2.64 1.72
N GLY A 120 18.81 -1.97 0.58
CA GLY A 120 17.49 -1.45 0.19
C GLY A 120 16.44 -2.56 0.06
N THR A 121 16.81 -3.71 -0.49
CA THR A 121 15.92 -4.88 -0.56
C THR A 121 15.58 -5.39 0.85
N ALA A 122 16.55 -5.49 1.76
CA ALA A 122 16.30 -5.92 3.13
C ALA A 122 15.36 -4.93 3.88
N VAL A 123 15.55 -3.61 3.66
CA VAL A 123 14.64 -2.57 4.19
C VAL A 123 13.20 -2.80 3.71
N LEU A 124 13.00 -2.98 2.41
CA LEU A 124 11.66 -3.15 1.85
C LEU A 124 11.02 -4.47 2.26
N VAL A 125 11.79 -5.55 2.35
CA VAL A 125 11.30 -6.86 2.82
C VAL A 125 10.88 -6.76 4.30
N GLU A 126 11.71 -6.20 5.20
CA GLU A 126 11.34 -6.03 6.60
C GLU A 126 10.10 -5.14 6.75
N LYS A 127 10.05 -4.00 6.05
CA LYS A 127 8.90 -3.12 6.04
C LYS A 127 7.63 -3.83 5.56
N PHE A 128 7.72 -4.57 4.46
CA PHE A 128 6.58 -5.32 3.92
C PHE A 128 6.09 -6.40 4.89
N LEU A 129 7.00 -7.15 5.51
CA LEU A 129 6.65 -8.15 6.51
C LEU A 129 5.93 -7.52 7.71
N LEU A 130 6.46 -6.42 8.26
CA LEU A 130 5.83 -5.71 9.37
C LEU A 130 4.42 -5.25 9.01
N PHE A 131 4.25 -4.67 7.82
CA PHE A 131 2.94 -4.22 7.35
C PHE A 131 1.98 -5.39 7.16
N GLN A 132 2.40 -6.45 6.50
CA GLN A 132 1.54 -7.58 6.18
C GLN A 132 1.14 -8.39 7.42
N ILE A 133 2.09 -8.61 8.35
CA ILE A 133 1.80 -9.23 9.65
C ILE A 133 0.86 -8.31 10.45
N GLY A 134 1.11 -6.99 10.43
CA GLY A 134 0.26 -6.00 11.08
C GLY A 134 -1.18 -6.05 10.57
N VAL A 135 -1.39 -6.01 9.25
CA VAL A 135 -2.72 -6.14 8.63
C VAL A 135 -3.39 -7.45 9.04
N THR A 136 -2.66 -8.58 8.96
CA THR A 136 -3.22 -9.90 9.26
C THR A 136 -3.66 -10.00 10.72
N ILE A 137 -2.80 -9.60 11.68
CA ILE A 137 -3.12 -9.64 13.11
C ILE A 137 -4.26 -8.65 13.43
N TYR A 138 -4.17 -7.44 12.88
CA TYR A 138 -5.20 -6.41 13.06
C TYR A 138 -6.58 -6.94 12.64
N SER A 139 -6.67 -7.47 11.43
CA SER A 139 -7.92 -8.01 10.90
C SER A 139 -8.38 -9.28 11.64
N LEU A 140 -7.45 -10.14 12.06
CA LEU A 140 -7.78 -11.34 12.83
C LEU A 140 -8.38 -10.99 14.21
N VAL A 141 -7.75 -10.07 14.95
CA VAL A 141 -8.25 -9.60 16.25
C VAL A 141 -9.65 -9.00 16.11
N LEU A 142 -9.86 -8.20 15.06
CA LEU A 142 -11.16 -7.60 14.79
C LEU A 142 -12.19 -8.65 14.36
N ALA A 143 -11.80 -9.66 13.57
CA ALA A 143 -12.68 -10.75 13.17
C ALA A 143 -13.15 -11.58 14.38
N LEU A 144 -12.25 -11.88 15.32
CA LEU A 144 -12.59 -12.60 16.55
C LEU A 144 -13.54 -11.79 17.44
N TYR A 145 -13.34 -10.46 17.50
CA TYR A 145 -14.20 -9.59 18.30
C TYR A 145 -15.61 -9.45 17.74
N LYS A 146 -15.77 -9.35 16.42
CA LYS A 146 -17.06 -9.10 15.74
C LYS A 146 -17.59 -10.30 14.97
N ILE A 147 -17.17 -11.54 15.29
CA ILE A 147 -17.51 -12.75 14.54
C ILE A 147 -19.02 -12.96 14.39
N LYS A 148 -19.81 -12.67 15.43
CA LYS A 148 -21.27 -12.77 15.39
C LYS A 148 -21.88 -11.75 14.43
N SER A 149 -21.46 -10.48 14.53
CA SER A 149 -21.95 -9.42 13.64
C SER A 149 -21.52 -9.66 12.19
N LEU A 150 -20.31 -10.17 11.96
CA LEU A 150 -19.85 -10.54 10.60
C LEU A 150 -20.73 -11.59 9.97
N MET A 151 -21.19 -12.59 10.71
CA MET A 151 -22.09 -13.63 10.20
C MET A 151 -23.49 -13.08 9.88
N GLU A 152 -23.96 -12.09 10.63
CA GLU A 152 -25.27 -11.45 10.43
C GLU A 152 -25.25 -10.39 9.31
N TYR A 153 -24.16 -9.60 9.21
CA TYR A 153 -24.06 -8.49 8.25
C TYR A 153 -23.60 -8.91 6.85
N THR A 154 -23.01 -10.10 6.70
CA THR A 154 -22.28 -10.43 5.47
C THR A 154 -22.91 -11.58 4.68
N ASN A 155 -24.11 -11.41 4.16
CA ASN A 155 -24.70 -12.34 3.18
C ASN A 155 -23.72 -12.59 2.00
N GLY A 156 -22.76 -13.51 2.16
CA GLY A 156 -21.74 -13.88 1.16
C GLY A 156 -20.38 -13.17 1.29
N ALA A 157 -20.25 -12.02 1.96
CA ALA A 157 -18.95 -11.31 2.10
C ALA A 157 -18.00 -12.03 3.09
N SER A 158 -18.50 -12.86 4.00
CA SER A 158 -17.69 -13.70 4.90
C SER A 158 -16.71 -14.61 4.14
N PHE A 159 -17.12 -15.15 2.99
CA PHE A 159 -16.24 -15.94 2.13
C PHE A 159 -15.07 -15.13 1.59
N PHE A 160 -15.30 -13.90 1.12
CA PHE A 160 -14.24 -13.02 0.60
C PHE A 160 -13.29 -12.58 1.70
N VAL A 161 -13.79 -12.30 2.91
CA VAL A 161 -12.94 -11.98 4.08
C VAL A 161 -12.06 -13.18 4.46
N ALA A 162 -12.64 -14.40 4.53
CA ALA A 162 -11.90 -15.63 4.81
C ALA A 162 -10.83 -15.92 3.73
N LEU A 163 -11.20 -15.77 2.46
CA LEU A 163 -10.26 -15.91 1.33
C LEU A 163 -9.11 -14.91 1.43
N GLY A 164 -9.41 -13.64 1.72
CA GLY A 164 -8.41 -12.60 1.94
C GLY A 164 -7.47 -12.94 3.10
N LEU A 165 -7.98 -13.44 4.23
CA LEU A 165 -7.18 -13.94 5.37
C LEU A 165 -6.20 -15.04 4.94
N VAL A 166 -6.70 -16.07 4.26
CA VAL A 166 -5.88 -17.19 3.79
C VAL A 166 -4.79 -16.72 2.83
N VAL A 167 -5.13 -15.90 1.84
CA VAL A 167 -4.16 -15.38 0.87
C VAL A 167 -3.10 -14.50 1.57
N ASN A 168 -3.50 -13.64 2.49
CA ASN A 168 -2.56 -12.83 3.27
C ASN A 168 -1.63 -13.70 4.14
N MET A 169 -2.15 -14.73 4.81
CA MET A 169 -1.32 -15.67 5.57
C MET A 169 -0.30 -16.40 4.69
N LEU A 170 -0.71 -16.85 3.50
CA LEU A 170 0.18 -17.48 2.52
C LEU A 170 1.25 -16.51 2.02
N MET A 171 0.91 -15.26 1.76
CA MET A 171 1.88 -14.21 1.38
C MET A 171 2.89 -13.95 2.50
N VAL A 172 2.43 -13.77 3.74
CA VAL A 172 3.32 -13.60 4.91
C VAL A 172 4.27 -14.78 5.06
N LEU A 173 3.74 -15.99 4.98
CA LEU A 173 4.54 -17.21 5.09
C LEU A 173 5.59 -17.31 3.97
N SER A 174 5.19 -17.02 2.74
CA SER A 174 6.09 -17.08 1.58
C SER A 174 7.25 -16.08 1.72
N ILE A 175 6.97 -14.83 2.05
CA ILE A 175 7.99 -13.80 2.19
C ILE A 175 8.85 -14.05 3.44
N TRP A 176 8.24 -14.53 4.53
CA TRP A 176 8.98 -14.92 5.72
C TRP A 176 9.97 -16.06 5.43
N LEU A 177 9.54 -17.09 4.69
CA LEU A 177 10.44 -18.18 4.26
C LEU A 177 11.58 -17.67 3.37
N LEU A 178 11.30 -16.76 2.42
CA LEU A 178 12.33 -16.15 1.58
C LEU A 178 13.30 -15.29 2.42
N SER A 179 12.81 -14.57 3.43
CA SER A 179 13.66 -13.76 4.30
C SER A 179 14.56 -14.59 5.26
N ILE A 180 14.15 -15.81 5.61
CA ILE A 180 14.96 -16.69 6.47
C ILE A 180 15.96 -17.51 5.68
N LYS A 181 15.65 -17.83 4.43
CA LYS A 181 16.47 -18.67 3.55
C LYS A 181 16.99 -17.86 2.35
N PRO A 182 18.04 -17.02 2.51
CA PRO A 182 18.60 -16.22 1.40
C PRO A 182 18.99 -17.06 0.18
N LYS A 183 19.43 -18.31 0.39
CA LYS A 183 19.69 -19.25 -0.69
C LYS A 183 18.47 -19.55 -1.57
N ALA A 184 17.26 -19.54 -0.99
CA ALA A 184 16.03 -19.72 -1.78
C ALA A 184 15.79 -18.54 -2.74
N VAL A 185 16.15 -17.33 -2.35
CA VAL A 185 16.18 -16.17 -3.25
C VAL A 185 17.15 -16.40 -4.41
N GLY A 186 18.32 -16.97 -4.12
CA GLY A 186 19.31 -17.36 -5.12
C GLY A 186 18.77 -18.37 -6.14
N TYR A 187 18.08 -19.42 -5.70
CA TYR A 187 17.44 -20.38 -6.61
C TYR A 187 16.41 -19.73 -7.53
N ILE A 188 15.55 -18.84 -6.98
CA ILE A 188 14.55 -18.11 -7.77
C ILE A 188 15.22 -17.20 -8.79
N LEU A 189 16.23 -16.44 -8.39
CA LEU A 189 17.01 -15.58 -9.30
C LEU A 189 17.74 -16.41 -10.34
N GLY A 190 18.36 -17.52 -9.98
CA GLY A 190 19.01 -18.45 -10.90
C GLY A 190 18.05 -19.00 -11.96
N PHE A 191 16.85 -19.44 -11.55
CA PHE A 191 15.80 -19.89 -12.46
C PHE A 191 15.36 -18.78 -13.44
N ILE A 192 15.18 -17.55 -12.94
CA ILE A 192 14.86 -16.39 -13.78
C ILE A 192 15.98 -16.10 -14.76
N LEU A 193 17.25 -16.15 -14.32
CA LEU A 193 18.42 -15.93 -15.19
C LEU A 193 18.53 -16.98 -16.27
N GLU A 194 18.32 -18.26 -15.94
CA GLU A 194 18.32 -19.35 -16.92
C GLU A 194 17.22 -19.15 -17.96
N PHE A 195 16.00 -18.78 -17.52
CA PHE A 195 14.90 -18.46 -18.43
C PHE A 195 15.23 -17.29 -19.37
N LEU A 196 15.78 -16.19 -18.83
CA LEU A 196 16.17 -15.01 -19.62
C LEU A 196 17.34 -15.31 -20.57
N SER A 197 18.26 -16.18 -20.17
CA SER A 197 19.37 -16.63 -21.01
C SER A 197 18.88 -17.48 -22.19
N LYS A 198 17.97 -18.43 -21.96
CA LYS A 198 17.33 -19.22 -23.01
C LYS A 198 16.64 -18.35 -24.07
N HIS A 199 16.09 -17.19 -23.66
CA HIS A 199 15.46 -16.23 -24.58
C HIS A 199 16.44 -15.18 -25.14
N LYS A 200 17.78 -15.40 -25.02
CA LYS A 200 18.83 -14.48 -25.51
C LYS A 200 18.72 -13.03 -25.04
N ILE A 201 18.06 -12.81 -23.91
CA ILE A 201 17.89 -11.47 -23.31
C ILE A 201 19.17 -11.03 -22.57
N ILE A 202 19.91 -12.00 -22.03
CA ILE A 202 21.19 -11.80 -21.34
C ILE A 202 22.34 -12.24 -22.27
N LYS A 203 23.30 -11.32 -22.51
CA LYS A 203 24.45 -11.55 -23.38
C LYS A 203 25.65 -12.16 -22.65
N ASP A 204 25.79 -11.91 -21.34
CA ASP A 204 26.96 -12.37 -20.55
C ASP A 204 26.43 -12.93 -19.20
N LEU A 205 26.19 -14.24 -19.20
CA LEU A 205 25.61 -14.98 -18.09
C LEU A 205 26.56 -14.96 -16.87
N SER A 206 27.85 -15.13 -17.07
CA SER A 206 28.84 -15.25 -16.00
C SER A 206 29.01 -13.97 -15.18
N LYS A 207 28.93 -12.80 -15.81
CA LYS A 207 28.91 -11.51 -15.09
C LYS A 207 27.66 -11.32 -14.26
N VAL A 208 26.52 -11.78 -14.74
CA VAL A 208 25.25 -11.66 -14.03
C VAL A 208 25.20 -12.62 -12.84
N GLU A 209 25.67 -13.87 -13.00
CA GLU A 209 25.79 -14.86 -11.93
C GLU A 209 26.67 -14.35 -10.79
N ASN A 210 27.87 -13.86 -11.09
CA ASN A 210 28.76 -13.26 -10.07
C ASN A 210 28.11 -12.07 -9.33
N SER A 211 27.31 -11.25 -10.03
CA SER A 211 26.58 -10.13 -9.44
C SER A 211 25.45 -10.60 -8.53
N VAL A 212 24.78 -11.70 -8.90
CA VAL A 212 23.71 -12.32 -8.10
C VAL A 212 24.28 -12.97 -6.84
N ASP A 213 25.39 -13.70 -6.96
CA ASP A 213 26.04 -14.33 -5.80
C ASP A 213 26.51 -13.28 -4.78
N LYS A 214 27.09 -12.18 -5.27
CA LYS A 214 27.42 -11.04 -4.40
C LYS A 214 26.18 -10.46 -3.74
N PHE A 215 25.10 -10.23 -4.51
CA PHE A 215 23.84 -9.73 -3.98
C PHE A 215 23.27 -10.65 -2.89
N ILE A 216 23.28 -11.99 -3.10
CA ILE A 216 22.77 -12.97 -2.14
C ILE A 216 23.57 -12.92 -0.84
N ASN A 217 24.91 -12.86 -0.93
CA ASN A 217 25.77 -12.78 0.24
C ASN A 217 25.55 -11.46 1.02
N ASP A 218 25.45 -10.33 0.33
CA ASP A 218 25.18 -9.03 0.95
C ASP A 218 23.77 -8.98 1.56
N TYR A 219 22.79 -9.61 0.91
CA TYR A 219 21.42 -9.75 1.44
C TYR A 219 21.38 -10.61 2.69
N ASP A 220 22.07 -11.77 2.73
CA ASP A 220 22.17 -12.62 3.92
C ASP A 220 22.76 -11.86 5.11
N ASN A 221 23.82 -11.07 4.87
CA ASN A 221 24.40 -10.22 5.90
C ASN A 221 23.41 -9.15 6.40
N SER A 222 22.60 -8.57 5.50
CA SER A 222 21.57 -7.61 5.87
C SER A 222 20.47 -8.27 6.71
N ILE A 223 20.02 -9.46 6.34
CA ILE A 223 19.05 -10.23 7.15
C ILE A 223 19.59 -10.60 8.53
N LYS A 224 20.89 -10.92 8.66
CA LYS A 224 21.54 -11.12 9.97
C LYS A 224 21.51 -9.85 10.81
N LYS A 225 21.78 -8.67 10.22
CA LYS A 225 21.64 -7.37 10.91
C LYS A 225 20.18 -7.12 11.36
N MET A 226 19.19 -7.56 10.58
CA MET A 226 17.76 -7.48 10.95
C MET A 226 17.49 -8.20 12.29
N LYS A 227 18.00 -9.40 12.46
CA LYS A 227 17.80 -10.23 13.66
C LYS A 227 18.43 -9.63 14.92
N ASN A 228 19.46 -8.80 14.78
CA ASN A 228 20.23 -8.29 15.93
C ASN A 228 19.55 -7.10 16.64
N ASN A 229 18.54 -6.44 16.06
CA ASN A 229 17.88 -5.30 16.69
C ASN A 229 16.37 -5.54 16.87
N LYS A 230 16.03 -6.55 17.67
CA LYS A 230 14.63 -6.94 17.94
C LYS A 230 13.79 -5.80 18.53
N MET A 231 14.41 -4.94 19.37
CA MET A 231 13.70 -3.82 19.99
C MET A 231 13.22 -2.78 18.94
N LEU A 232 14.05 -2.48 17.96
CA LEU A 232 13.64 -1.60 16.86
C LEU A 232 12.51 -2.22 16.05
N THR A 233 12.66 -3.49 15.63
CA THR A 233 11.63 -4.22 14.89
C THR A 233 10.29 -4.23 15.65
N PHE A 234 10.31 -4.45 16.97
CA PHE A 234 9.11 -4.39 17.80
C PHE A 234 8.49 -2.98 17.84
N LYS A 235 9.31 -1.93 17.99
CA LYS A 235 8.81 -0.54 17.94
C LYS A 235 8.17 -0.21 16.58
N LEU A 236 8.79 -0.63 15.49
CA LEU A 236 8.25 -0.44 14.14
C LEU A 236 6.95 -1.23 13.93
N PHE A 237 6.86 -2.42 14.53
CA PHE A 237 5.63 -3.22 14.51
C PHE A 237 4.47 -2.49 15.20
N ILE A 238 4.67 -1.92 16.39
CA ILE A 238 3.65 -1.09 17.06
C ILE A 238 3.27 0.13 16.20
N LEU A 239 4.28 0.77 15.58
CA LEU A 239 4.03 1.91 14.67
C LEU A 239 3.16 1.52 13.47
N THR A 240 3.30 0.29 12.98
CA THR A 240 2.46 -0.25 11.91
C THR A 240 0.98 -0.31 12.32
N PHE A 241 0.67 -0.67 13.56
CA PHE A 241 -0.73 -0.65 14.05
C PHE A 241 -1.29 0.78 14.08
N VAL A 242 -0.51 1.75 14.54
CA VAL A 242 -0.91 3.17 14.52
C VAL A 242 -1.14 3.62 13.08
N GLN A 243 -0.26 3.27 12.16
CA GLN A 243 -0.37 3.57 10.74
C GLN A 243 -1.65 2.99 10.12
N LEU A 244 -1.94 1.72 10.39
CA LEU A 244 -3.15 1.05 9.90
C LEU A 244 -4.42 1.66 10.49
N THR A 245 -4.41 1.97 11.79
CA THR A 245 -5.55 2.64 12.45
C THR A 245 -5.85 3.98 11.79
N LEU A 246 -4.84 4.80 11.51
CA LEU A 246 -5.01 6.09 10.81
C LEU A 246 -5.61 5.88 9.42
N PHE A 247 -5.11 4.91 8.66
CA PHE A 247 -5.62 4.63 7.32
C PHE A 247 -7.07 4.15 7.33
N PHE A 248 -7.42 3.24 8.22
CA PHE A 248 -8.78 2.72 8.32
C PHE A 248 -9.76 3.74 8.93
N SER A 249 -9.26 4.68 9.76
CA SER A 249 -10.07 5.77 10.32
C SER A 249 -10.53 6.78 9.27
N ILE A 250 -9.93 6.83 8.08
CA ILE A 250 -10.39 7.68 6.98
C ILE A 250 -11.89 7.44 6.74
N THR A 251 -12.33 6.19 6.68
CA THR A 251 -13.74 5.83 6.46
C THR A 251 -14.65 6.32 7.57
N PHE A 252 -14.18 6.30 8.83
CA PHE A 252 -14.94 6.87 9.95
C PHE A 252 -15.09 8.39 9.84
N PHE A 253 -14.05 9.10 9.44
CA PHE A 253 -14.15 10.53 9.25
C PHE A 253 -15.01 10.90 8.05
N ILE A 254 -15.04 10.07 6.99
CA ILE A 254 -16.03 10.19 5.90
C ILE A 254 -17.46 9.98 6.45
N TYR A 255 -17.68 8.97 7.29
CA TYR A 255 -18.97 8.75 7.95
C TYR A 255 -19.43 9.98 8.76
N LYS A 256 -18.52 10.58 9.53
CA LYS A 256 -18.80 11.80 10.28
C LYS A 256 -19.02 13.03 9.40
N SER A 257 -18.32 13.11 8.26
CA SER A 257 -18.51 14.23 7.32
C SER A 257 -19.92 14.26 6.71
N LEU A 258 -20.59 13.13 6.63
CA LEU A 258 -21.96 12.98 6.15
C LEU A 258 -23.00 13.16 7.28
N ASN A 259 -22.59 13.71 8.44
CA ASN A 259 -23.42 13.95 9.63
C ASN A 259 -24.11 12.69 10.19
N LEU A 260 -23.54 11.50 9.92
CA LEU A 260 -24.07 10.24 10.40
C LEU A 260 -23.67 9.97 11.86
N SER A 261 -24.54 9.26 12.59
CA SER A 261 -24.36 8.88 13.98
C SER A 261 -24.89 7.45 14.21
N GLY A 262 -24.52 6.85 15.34
CA GLY A 262 -24.96 5.49 15.73
C GLY A 262 -23.85 4.45 15.66
N ASN A 263 -22.95 4.47 14.65
CA ASN A 263 -21.86 3.52 14.56
C ASN A 263 -20.58 4.06 15.24
N SER A 264 -19.88 3.19 15.97
CA SER A 264 -18.64 3.54 16.64
C SER A 264 -17.45 3.59 15.65
N ILE A 265 -16.41 4.36 16.01
CA ILE A 265 -15.15 4.38 15.25
C ILE A 265 -14.55 2.97 15.09
N PHE A 266 -14.61 2.18 16.16
CA PHE A 266 -14.06 0.82 16.17
C PHE A 266 -14.78 -0.09 15.17
N GLU A 267 -16.10 0.02 15.07
CA GLU A 267 -16.90 -0.77 14.14
C GLU A 267 -16.57 -0.46 12.67
N ILE A 268 -16.49 0.82 12.34
CA ILE A 268 -16.16 1.24 10.96
C ILE A 268 -14.70 0.87 10.60
N ILE A 269 -13.77 0.99 11.55
CA ILE A 269 -12.38 0.53 11.36
C ILE A 269 -12.33 -0.97 11.11
N CYS A 270 -13.13 -1.78 11.84
CA CYS A 270 -13.23 -3.22 11.62
C CYS A 270 -13.66 -3.53 10.18
N LEU A 271 -14.77 -2.94 9.75
CA LEU A 271 -15.33 -3.17 8.41
C LEU A 271 -14.35 -2.73 7.31
N GLN A 272 -13.65 -1.61 7.52
CA GLN A 272 -12.63 -1.13 6.60
C GLN A 272 -11.40 -2.05 6.54
N ALA A 273 -10.98 -2.62 7.67
CA ALA A 273 -9.90 -3.61 7.70
C ALA A 273 -10.28 -4.89 6.93
N PHE A 274 -11.53 -5.36 7.08
CA PHE A 274 -12.04 -6.49 6.31
C PHE A 274 -12.12 -6.20 4.83
N LEU A 275 -12.59 -5.01 4.45
CA LEU A 275 -12.60 -4.56 3.07
C LEU A 275 -11.19 -4.60 2.49
N TYR A 276 -10.23 -3.99 3.19
CA TYR A 276 -8.83 -3.96 2.75
C TYR A 276 -8.27 -5.37 2.53
N MET A 277 -8.47 -6.27 3.50
CA MET A 277 -8.04 -7.66 3.37
C MET A 277 -8.66 -8.39 2.18
N SER A 278 -9.97 -8.21 1.98
CA SER A 278 -10.72 -8.91 0.93
C SER A 278 -10.29 -8.51 -0.47
N VAL A 279 -9.78 -7.27 -0.66
CA VAL A 279 -9.45 -6.73 -1.98
C VAL A 279 -7.95 -6.62 -2.25
N SER A 280 -7.10 -6.67 -1.23
CA SER A 280 -5.65 -6.41 -1.35
C SER A 280 -4.90 -7.38 -2.25
N PHE A 281 -5.41 -8.61 -2.43
CA PHE A 281 -4.80 -9.64 -3.28
C PHE A 281 -5.24 -9.58 -4.74
N ILE A 282 -6.23 -8.74 -5.08
CA ILE A 282 -6.78 -8.68 -6.43
C ILE A 282 -5.85 -7.81 -7.30
N PRO A 283 -5.28 -8.36 -8.39
CA PRO A 283 -4.26 -7.66 -9.19
C PRO A 283 -4.89 -6.65 -10.16
N ILE A 284 -5.75 -5.79 -9.64
CA ILE A 284 -6.33 -4.65 -10.37
C ILE A 284 -5.68 -3.37 -9.85
N PRO A 285 -5.19 -2.47 -10.73
CA PRO A 285 -4.63 -1.22 -10.30
C PRO A 285 -5.62 -0.41 -9.46
N GLY A 286 -5.18 0.06 -8.28
CA GLY A 286 -6.04 0.75 -7.31
C GLY A 286 -7.22 -0.08 -6.80
N THR A 287 -7.29 -1.38 -7.11
CA THR A 287 -8.43 -2.29 -6.79
C THR A 287 -9.80 -1.74 -7.21
N ILE A 288 -9.83 -0.96 -8.32
CA ILE A 288 -11.01 -0.24 -8.80
C ILE A 288 -12.10 -1.24 -9.22
N GLY A 289 -13.34 -0.92 -8.89
CA GLY A 289 -14.51 -1.77 -9.07
C GLY A 289 -14.70 -2.73 -7.89
N VAL A 290 -13.68 -3.50 -7.54
CA VAL A 290 -13.78 -4.51 -6.48
C VAL A 290 -13.85 -3.88 -5.09
N SER A 291 -13.09 -2.82 -4.85
CA SER A 291 -13.14 -2.11 -3.56
C SER A 291 -14.48 -1.40 -3.36
N GLU A 292 -15.05 -0.80 -4.40
CA GLU A 292 -16.34 -0.14 -4.33
C GLU A 292 -17.46 -1.14 -4.10
N MET A 293 -17.44 -2.28 -4.80
CA MET A 293 -18.38 -3.38 -4.55
C MET A 293 -18.23 -3.92 -3.13
N GLY A 294 -17.00 -4.18 -2.70
CA GLY A 294 -16.71 -4.61 -1.33
C GLY A 294 -17.15 -3.57 -0.28
N PHE A 295 -17.04 -2.27 -0.58
CA PHE A 295 -17.54 -1.21 0.28
C PHE A 295 -19.07 -1.28 0.43
N VAL A 296 -19.81 -1.45 -0.68
CA VAL A 296 -21.26 -1.65 -0.63
C VAL A 296 -21.62 -2.89 0.19
N MET A 297 -20.93 -4.01 -0.02
CA MET A 297 -21.22 -5.27 0.66
C MET A 297 -20.96 -5.21 2.17
N LEU A 298 -19.87 -4.60 2.60
CA LEU A 298 -19.44 -4.60 4.01
C LEU A 298 -19.96 -3.39 4.80
N LEU A 299 -20.09 -2.23 4.16
CA LEU A 299 -20.45 -0.98 4.79
C LEU A 299 -21.88 -0.51 4.44
N GLY A 300 -22.61 -1.26 3.62
CA GLY A 300 -23.98 -0.92 3.21
C GLY A 300 -24.96 -0.74 4.37
N ASN A 301 -24.76 -1.44 5.48
CA ASN A 301 -25.57 -1.27 6.69
C ASN A 301 -25.14 -0.06 7.55
N VAL A 302 -23.94 0.48 7.33
CA VAL A 302 -23.42 1.67 7.99
C VAL A 302 -23.85 2.94 7.26
N PHE A 303 -23.84 2.87 5.92
CA PHE A 303 -24.26 3.94 5.03
C PHE A 303 -25.58 3.56 4.37
N SER A 304 -26.62 4.35 4.56
CA SER A 304 -27.92 4.07 3.90
C SER A 304 -27.78 4.10 2.37
N ASN A 305 -28.67 3.39 1.67
CA ASN A 305 -28.63 3.25 0.20
C ASN A 305 -28.57 4.60 -0.54
N ASN A 306 -29.22 5.65 -0.01
CA ASN A 306 -29.22 6.99 -0.63
C ASN A 306 -27.86 7.72 -0.48
N ILE A 307 -27.02 7.34 0.48
CA ILE A 307 -25.78 8.07 0.84
C ILE A 307 -24.54 7.25 0.48
N ILE A 308 -24.68 5.94 0.27
CA ILE A 308 -23.52 5.05 0.08
C ILE A 308 -22.68 5.44 -1.15
N GLY A 309 -23.31 5.91 -2.23
CA GLY A 309 -22.59 6.40 -3.42
C GLY A 309 -21.72 7.62 -3.09
N THR A 310 -22.26 8.58 -2.30
CA THR A 310 -21.50 9.74 -1.83
C THR A 310 -20.36 9.32 -0.90
N ALA A 311 -20.60 8.35 -0.01
CA ALA A 311 -19.58 7.81 0.89
C ALA A 311 -18.42 7.16 0.10
N ILE A 312 -18.72 6.37 -0.93
CA ILE A 312 -17.71 5.76 -1.82
C ILE A 312 -16.91 6.85 -2.54
N LEU A 313 -17.58 7.86 -3.10
CA LEU A 313 -16.94 8.97 -3.80
C LEU A 313 -15.95 9.72 -2.89
N LEU A 314 -16.35 10.05 -1.67
CA LEU A 314 -15.52 10.74 -0.71
C LEU A 314 -14.36 9.86 -0.21
N TRP A 315 -14.66 8.59 0.11
CA TRP A 315 -13.64 7.64 0.55
C TRP A 315 -12.57 7.42 -0.52
N ARG A 316 -12.97 7.18 -1.78
CA ARG A 316 -12.04 7.07 -2.90
C ARG A 316 -11.36 8.39 -3.22
N GLY A 317 -12.11 9.50 -3.09
CA GLY A 317 -11.58 10.85 -3.25
C GLY A 317 -10.36 11.07 -2.37
N VAL A 318 -10.42 10.72 -1.08
CA VAL A 318 -9.32 10.90 -0.14
C VAL A 318 -8.29 9.77 -0.27
N SER A 319 -8.71 8.50 -0.16
CA SER A 319 -7.77 7.37 -0.02
C SER A 319 -7.02 7.04 -1.30
N TYR A 320 -7.63 7.25 -2.48
CA TYR A 320 -7.05 6.87 -3.77
C TYR A 320 -6.76 8.07 -4.67
N TYR A 321 -7.77 8.87 -5.05
CA TYR A 321 -7.57 9.93 -6.06
C TYR A 321 -6.70 11.07 -5.54
N PHE A 322 -6.91 11.53 -4.32
CA PHE A 322 -6.04 12.54 -3.71
C PHE A 322 -4.61 11.98 -3.54
N SER A 323 -4.48 10.73 -3.09
CA SER A 323 -3.19 10.05 -2.99
C SER A 323 -2.46 9.99 -4.33
N LEU A 324 -3.17 9.61 -5.41
CA LEU A 324 -2.61 9.53 -6.76
C LEU A 324 -2.16 10.90 -7.28
N ILE A 325 -3.01 11.93 -7.14
CA ILE A 325 -2.73 13.28 -7.63
C ILE A 325 -1.56 13.89 -6.84
N PHE A 326 -1.62 13.85 -5.52
CA PHE A 326 -0.59 14.43 -4.67
C PHE A 326 0.78 13.78 -4.90
N SER A 327 0.84 12.45 -4.88
CA SER A 327 2.08 11.72 -5.12
C SER A 327 2.57 11.88 -6.57
N GLY A 328 1.67 12.00 -7.53
CA GLY A 328 2.00 12.28 -8.94
C GLY A 328 2.61 13.66 -9.14
N ILE A 329 2.03 14.70 -8.53
CA ILE A 329 2.61 16.07 -8.52
C ILE A 329 4.00 16.02 -7.89
N PHE A 330 4.16 15.32 -6.76
CA PHE A 330 5.45 15.17 -6.09
C PHE A 330 6.50 14.52 -7.00
N VAL A 331 6.15 13.45 -7.74
CA VAL A 331 7.04 12.80 -8.73
C VAL A 331 7.48 13.78 -9.82
N ILE A 332 6.56 14.60 -10.35
CA ILE A 332 6.88 15.60 -11.36
C ILE A 332 7.84 16.64 -10.80
N LEU A 333 7.58 17.17 -9.62
CA LEU A 333 8.44 18.16 -8.98
C LEU A 333 9.86 17.61 -8.78
N VAL A 334 10.00 16.44 -8.14
CA VAL A 334 11.33 15.83 -7.90
C VAL A 334 12.07 15.55 -9.22
N SER A 335 11.38 15.08 -10.27
CA SER A 335 12.02 14.82 -11.57
C SER A 335 12.49 16.10 -12.26
N THR A 336 11.75 17.20 -12.12
CA THR A 336 12.07 18.50 -12.69
C THR A 336 13.28 19.10 -11.98
N PHE A 337 13.30 19.10 -10.65
CA PHE A 337 14.45 19.60 -9.88
C PHE A 337 15.74 18.83 -10.18
N LYS A 338 15.64 17.48 -10.28
CA LYS A 338 16.79 16.65 -10.67
C LYS A 338 17.32 17.00 -12.06
N LYS A 339 16.43 17.29 -13.03
CA LYS A 339 16.84 17.67 -14.40
C LYS A 339 17.61 18.99 -14.44
N TYR A 340 17.29 19.94 -13.54
CA TYR A 340 17.94 21.25 -13.47
C TYR A 340 19.09 21.31 -12.45
N ASN A 341 19.52 20.18 -11.87
CA ASN A 341 20.56 20.10 -10.82
C ASN A 341 20.30 21.03 -9.61
N ILE A 342 19.04 21.33 -9.33
CA ILE A 342 18.68 22.10 -8.15
C ILE A 342 18.59 21.13 -6.97
N THR A 343 19.53 21.25 -6.03
CA THR A 343 19.51 20.52 -4.75
C THR A 343 18.38 21.07 -3.88
N ILE A 344 17.48 20.19 -3.46
CA ILE A 344 16.43 20.47 -2.47
C ILE A 344 16.92 19.97 -1.10
#